data_04fc88b2585edb7b712ccf19adbedce5
#
_entry.id   04fc88b2585edb7b712ccf19adbedce5
#
_cell.length_a   1.000
_cell.length_b   1.000
_cell.length_c   1.000
_cell.angle_alpha   90.00
_cell.angle_beta   90.00
_cell.angle_gamma   90.00
#
_symmetry.space_group_name_H-M   'P 1'
#
loop_
_entity.id
_entity.type
_entity.pdbx_description
1 polymer ?
#
loop_
_entity_poly.entity_id
_entity_poly.type
_entity_poly.pdbx_seq_one_letter_code
_entity_poly.pdbx_strand_id
1 'polypeptide(L)'
;MSIDYNKKRYLQLLNQRSIGDNSNNDELSCYSCMLTNQLDWEIRDQYLSLMENFLNGNISVPGFFAKLRIKNYAIIDAVTFLEKNQILLSFDKKASKFGELLEDVTDELEGDLSYTGDEFKNSIQEYFIFHLHH
;
A
#
# COMPACT_ATOMS: atom_id res chain seq x y z
N MET A 1 -10.28 -12.26 -8.57
CA MET A 1 -9.42 -13.31 -9.09
C MET A 1 -7.97 -12.99 -8.74
N SER A 2 -7.28 -13.91 -8.09
CA SER A 2 -5.88 -13.71 -7.74
C SER A 2 -4.98 -14.13 -8.91
N ILE A 3 -3.94 -13.33 -9.15
CA ILE A 3 -2.94 -13.63 -10.17
C ILE A 3 -1.66 -14.04 -9.44
N ASP A 4 -1.09 -15.17 -9.84
CA ASP A 4 0.21 -15.58 -9.32
C ASP A 4 1.31 -14.66 -9.88
N TYR A 5 2.23 -14.29 -9.02
CA TYR A 5 3.32 -13.43 -9.44
C TYR A 5 4.28 -14.15 -10.39
N ASN A 6 4.52 -13.55 -11.54
CA ASN A 6 5.42 -14.08 -12.57
C ASN A 6 6.25 -12.95 -13.15
N LYS A 7 7.52 -12.91 -12.81
CA LYS A 7 8.44 -11.85 -13.25
C LYS A 7 8.51 -11.74 -14.78
N LYS A 8 8.57 -12.88 -15.46
CA LYS A 8 8.64 -12.90 -16.93
C LYS A 8 7.41 -12.27 -17.55
N ARG A 9 6.22 -12.60 -17.03
CA ARG A 9 4.96 -12.02 -17.51
C ARG A 9 4.90 -10.52 -17.21
N TYR A 10 5.32 -10.11 -16.02
CA TYR A 10 5.35 -8.71 -15.64
C TYR A 10 6.24 -7.91 -16.61
N LEU A 11 7.44 -8.41 -16.92
CA LEU A 11 8.34 -7.76 -17.88
C LEU A 11 7.71 -7.65 -19.27
N GLN A 12 7.01 -8.70 -19.73
CA GLN A 12 6.29 -8.65 -21.02
C GLN A 12 5.25 -7.52 -21.04
N LEU A 13 4.49 -7.38 -19.95
CA LEU A 13 3.46 -6.35 -19.83
C LEU A 13 4.06 -4.95 -19.80
N LEU A 14 5.18 -4.77 -19.11
CA LEU A 14 5.90 -3.49 -19.09
C LEU A 14 6.43 -3.11 -20.47
N ASN A 15 6.97 -4.08 -21.20
CA ASN A 15 7.43 -3.88 -22.56
C ASN A 15 6.29 -3.50 -23.52
N GLN A 16 5.14 -4.18 -23.40
CA GLN A 16 3.95 -3.84 -24.19
C GLN A 16 3.52 -2.41 -23.96
N ARG A 17 3.45 -2.00 -22.69
CA ARG A 17 3.08 -0.62 -22.34
C ARG A 17 4.08 0.39 -22.93
N SER A 18 5.37 0.09 -22.90
CA SER A 18 6.41 0.99 -23.37
C SER A 18 6.33 1.29 -24.88
N ILE A 19 5.73 0.38 -25.66
CA ILE A 19 5.52 0.57 -27.10
C ILE A 19 4.09 1.02 -27.44
N GLY A 20 3.30 1.39 -26.41
CA GLY A 20 1.96 1.91 -26.62
C GLY A 20 0.86 0.86 -26.70
N ASP A 21 1.17 -0.42 -26.44
CA ASP A 21 0.18 -1.49 -26.41
C ASP A 21 -0.50 -1.55 -25.04
N ASN A 22 -1.76 -1.12 -24.97
CA ASN A 22 -2.54 -1.04 -23.75
C ASN A 22 -3.55 -2.19 -23.61
N SER A 23 -3.45 -3.23 -24.44
CA SER A 23 -4.43 -4.32 -24.48
C SER A 23 -4.49 -5.13 -23.18
N ASN A 24 -3.43 -5.16 -22.39
CA ASN A 24 -3.34 -5.94 -21.14
C ASN A 24 -3.14 -5.05 -19.89
N ASN A 25 -3.65 -3.82 -19.93
CA ASN A 25 -3.48 -2.89 -18.79
C ASN A 25 -4.10 -3.39 -17.49
N ASP A 26 -5.20 -4.14 -17.54
CA ASP A 26 -5.83 -4.67 -16.32
C ASP A 26 -4.91 -5.68 -15.63
N GLU A 27 -4.30 -6.55 -16.40
CA GLU A 27 -3.34 -7.51 -15.87
C GLU A 27 -2.10 -6.79 -15.30
N LEU A 28 -1.59 -5.79 -16.03
CA LEU A 28 -0.46 -4.99 -15.56
C LEU A 28 -0.79 -4.29 -14.25
N SER A 29 -2.00 -3.73 -14.11
CA SER A 29 -2.44 -3.09 -12.87
C SER A 29 -2.41 -4.03 -11.68
N CYS A 30 -2.74 -5.32 -11.88
CA CYS A 30 -2.64 -6.32 -10.81
C CYS A 30 -1.20 -6.48 -10.34
N TYR A 31 -0.24 -6.56 -11.26
CA TYR A 31 1.17 -6.66 -10.90
C TYR A 31 1.68 -5.39 -10.22
N SER A 32 1.27 -4.22 -10.70
CA SER A 32 1.63 -2.94 -10.07
C SER A 32 1.11 -2.86 -8.63
N CYS A 33 -0.11 -3.36 -8.40
CA CYS A 33 -0.68 -3.44 -7.05
C CYS A 33 0.14 -4.37 -6.15
N MET A 34 0.56 -5.52 -6.66
CA MET A 34 1.42 -6.45 -5.92
C MET A 34 2.75 -5.80 -5.54
N LEU A 35 3.36 -5.05 -6.46
CA LEU A 35 4.60 -4.33 -6.18
C LEU A 35 4.39 -3.26 -5.11
N THR A 36 3.30 -2.52 -5.19
CA THR A 36 2.92 -1.53 -4.17
C THR A 36 2.81 -2.19 -2.80
N ASN A 37 2.10 -3.31 -2.71
CA ASN A 37 1.92 -4.05 -1.46
C ASN A 37 3.26 -4.52 -0.90
N GLN A 38 4.16 -4.98 -1.77
CA GLN A 38 5.49 -5.43 -1.34
C GLN A 38 6.32 -4.27 -0.76
N LEU A 39 6.28 -3.11 -1.39
CA LEU A 39 6.99 -1.93 -0.89
C LEU A 39 6.42 -1.45 0.44
N ASP A 40 5.10 -1.44 0.58
CA ASP A 40 4.45 -1.12 1.86
C ASP A 40 4.88 -2.11 2.94
N TRP A 41 4.93 -3.39 2.60
CA TRP A 41 5.36 -4.44 3.53
C TRP A 41 6.80 -4.22 3.99
N GLU A 42 7.69 -3.82 3.09
CA GLU A 42 9.10 -3.58 3.43
C GLU A 42 9.28 -2.44 4.42
N ILE A 43 8.40 -1.43 4.39
CA ILE A 43 8.44 -0.30 5.32
C ILE A 43 7.35 -0.40 6.40
N ARG A 44 6.82 -1.59 6.65
CA ARG A 44 5.72 -1.79 7.59
C ARG A 44 5.98 -1.22 8.99
N ASP A 45 7.23 -1.25 9.44
CA ASP A 45 7.58 -0.69 10.75
C ASP A 45 7.33 0.81 10.81
N GLN A 46 7.48 1.52 9.70
CA GLN A 46 7.17 2.95 9.63
C GLN A 46 5.66 3.19 9.77
N TYR A 47 4.83 2.36 9.14
CA TYR A 47 3.38 2.45 9.29
C TYR A 47 2.95 2.13 10.72
N LEU A 48 3.50 1.08 11.31
CA LEU A 48 3.18 0.69 12.67
C LEU A 48 3.61 1.76 13.67
N SER A 49 4.77 2.36 13.47
CA SER A 49 5.25 3.47 14.30
C SER A 49 4.33 4.70 14.20
N LEU A 50 3.83 4.99 12.99
CA LEU A 50 2.89 6.08 12.77
C LEU A 50 1.56 5.82 13.50
N MET A 51 1.05 4.58 13.42
CA MET A 51 -0.16 4.17 14.14
C MET A 51 0.02 4.28 15.65
N GLU A 52 1.16 3.83 16.16
CA GLU A 52 1.48 3.92 17.60
C GLU A 52 1.48 5.37 18.07
N ASN A 53 2.12 6.27 17.34
CA ASN A 53 2.13 7.68 17.67
C ASN A 53 0.73 8.29 17.67
N PHE A 54 -0.12 7.87 16.75
CA PHE A 54 -1.51 8.30 16.72
C PHE A 54 -2.28 7.77 17.94
N LEU A 55 -2.12 6.49 18.25
CA LEU A 55 -2.80 5.85 19.40
C LEU A 55 -2.37 6.47 20.73
N ASN A 56 -1.12 6.92 20.84
CA ASN A 56 -0.59 7.57 22.03
C ASN A 56 -0.98 9.05 22.13
N GLY A 57 -1.74 9.57 21.18
CA GLY A 57 -2.21 10.95 21.19
C GLY A 57 -1.16 11.96 20.73
N ASN A 58 -0.04 11.51 20.14
CA ASN A 58 1.05 12.38 19.71
C ASN A 58 0.74 13.12 18.40
N ILE A 59 -0.20 12.59 17.61
CA ILE A 59 -0.64 13.21 16.35
C ILE A 59 -2.16 13.16 16.26
N SER A 60 -2.72 14.18 15.61
CA SER A 60 -4.17 14.27 15.37
C SER A 60 -4.60 13.39 14.19
N VAL A 61 -5.91 13.21 14.00
CA VAL A 61 -6.44 12.50 12.82
C VAL A 61 -5.97 13.17 11.51
N PRO A 62 -6.10 14.50 11.33
CA PRO A 62 -5.57 15.13 10.13
C PRO A 62 -4.05 14.97 9.98
N GLY A 63 -3.30 15.03 11.08
CA GLY A 63 -1.85 14.83 11.07
C GLY A 63 -1.47 13.41 10.67
N PHE A 64 -2.16 12.41 11.19
CA PHE A 64 -1.98 11.01 10.80
C PHE A 64 -2.23 10.83 9.30
N PHE A 65 -3.35 11.36 8.80
CA PHE A 65 -3.70 11.27 7.38
C PHE A 65 -2.66 11.93 6.48
N ALA A 66 -2.17 13.12 6.87
CA ALA A 66 -1.15 13.84 6.10
C ALA A 66 0.15 13.02 5.99
N LYS A 67 0.59 12.42 7.10
CA LYS A 67 1.80 11.59 7.12
C LYS A 67 1.62 10.30 6.32
N LEU A 68 0.44 9.69 6.40
CA LEU A 68 0.10 8.49 5.62
C LEU A 68 0.15 8.80 4.13
N ARG A 69 -0.40 9.94 3.72
CA ARG A 69 -0.43 10.39 2.32
C ARG A 69 0.98 10.60 1.77
N ILE A 70 1.89 11.18 2.55
CA ILE A 70 3.29 11.36 2.16
C ILE A 70 3.94 10.01 1.85
N LYS A 71 3.70 9.00 2.70
CA LYS A 71 4.22 7.65 2.47
C LYS A 71 3.62 7.03 1.21
N ASN A 72 2.32 7.21 0.98
CA ASN A 72 1.65 6.68 -0.20
C ASN A 72 2.24 7.28 -1.48
N TYR A 73 2.49 8.58 -1.52
CA TYR A 73 3.12 9.22 -2.67
C TYR A 73 4.53 8.72 -2.90
N ALA A 74 5.32 8.53 -1.86
CA ALA A 74 6.67 7.98 -1.98
C ALA A 74 6.65 6.56 -2.56
N ILE A 75 5.69 5.73 -2.16
CA ILE A 75 5.53 4.38 -2.69
C ILE A 75 5.13 4.42 -4.17
N ILE A 76 4.20 5.30 -4.55
CA ILE A 76 3.79 5.46 -5.96
C ILE A 76 5.00 5.85 -6.81
N ASP A 77 5.81 6.80 -6.36
CA ASP A 77 7.02 7.22 -7.05
C ASP A 77 8.01 6.07 -7.19
N ALA A 78 8.16 5.28 -6.13
CA ALA A 78 9.06 4.12 -6.14
C ALA A 78 8.58 3.05 -7.13
N VAL A 79 7.28 2.76 -7.18
CA VAL A 79 6.69 1.81 -8.14
C VAL A 79 6.98 2.30 -9.57
N THR A 80 6.72 3.57 -9.84
CA THR A 80 6.95 4.17 -11.15
C THR A 80 8.41 4.01 -11.58
N PHE A 81 9.35 4.31 -10.66
CA PHE A 81 10.78 4.16 -10.92
C PHE A 81 11.17 2.72 -11.21
N LEU A 82 10.70 1.79 -10.39
CA LEU A 82 11.04 0.37 -10.54
C LEU A 82 10.49 -0.21 -11.84
N GLU A 83 9.26 0.13 -12.19
CA GLU A 83 8.64 -0.33 -13.44
C GLU A 83 9.35 0.25 -14.65
N LYS A 84 9.68 1.55 -14.61
CA LYS A 84 10.38 2.22 -15.71
C LYS A 84 11.74 1.59 -15.99
N ASN A 85 12.44 1.18 -14.96
CA ASN A 85 13.76 0.58 -15.04
C ASN A 85 13.72 -0.96 -15.07
N GLN A 86 12.53 -1.53 -15.07
CA GLN A 86 12.30 -2.99 -15.11
C GLN A 86 13.03 -3.72 -13.99
N ILE A 87 13.06 -3.10 -12.81
CA ILE A 87 13.62 -3.69 -11.60
C ILE A 87 12.48 -4.33 -10.83
N LEU A 88 12.44 -5.66 -10.77
CA LEU A 88 11.36 -6.40 -10.13
C LEU A 88 11.82 -7.01 -8.82
N LEU A 89 11.00 -6.86 -7.78
CA LEU A 89 11.25 -7.39 -6.45
C LEU A 89 10.65 -8.78 -6.32
N SER A 90 11.14 -9.55 -5.35
CA SER A 90 10.48 -10.77 -4.91
C SER A 90 9.31 -10.41 -4.00
N PHE A 91 8.27 -11.25 -3.96
CA PHE A 91 7.07 -10.98 -3.15
C PHE A 91 6.98 -11.90 -1.94
N ASP A 92 6.65 -11.28 -0.79
CA ASP A 92 6.25 -12.01 0.41
C ASP A 92 4.72 -12.17 0.39
N LYS A 93 4.23 -13.36 0.71
CA LYS A 93 2.78 -13.65 0.74
C LYS A 93 2.03 -12.75 1.73
N LYS A 94 2.68 -12.27 2.77
CA LYS A 94 2.07 -11.39 3.78
C LYS A 94 1.85 -9.97 3.27
N ALA A 95 2.55 -9.58 2.21
CA ALA A 95 2.49 -8.22 1.67
C ALA A 95 1.09 -7.84 1.18
N SER A 96 0.40 -8.76 0.51
CA SER A 96 -0.95 -8.49 -0.01
C SER A 96 -1.93 -8.16 1.11
N LYS A 97 -1.91 -8.93 2.19
CA LYS A 97 -2.80 -8.71 3.32
C LYS A 97 -2.50 -7.40 4.04
N PHE A 98 -1.22 -7.08 4.20
CA PHE A 98 -0.80 -5.83 4.80
C PHE A 98 -1.28 -4.64 3.95
N GLY A 99 -1.11 -4.71 2.63
CA GLY A 99 -1.55 -3.67 1.71
C GLY A 99 -3.07 -3.47 1.72
N GLU A 100 -3.84 -4.56 1.78
CA GLU A 100 -5.30 -4.49 1.88
C GLU A 100 -5.74 -3.74 3.14
N LEU A 101 -5.10 -4.00 4.27
CA LEU A 101 -5.43 -3.33 5.53
C LEU A 101 -5.06 -1.86 5.52
N LEU A 102 -3.95 -1.49 4.89
CA LEU A 102 -3.59 -0.08 4.71
C LEU A 102 -4.61 0.63 3.82
N GLU A 103 -5.08 -0.02 2.76
CA GLU A 103 -6.10 0.52 1.88
C GLU A 103 -7.39 0.77 2.65
N ASP A 104 -7.81 -0.18 3.48
CA ASP A 104 -8.99 -0.02 4.34
C ASP A 104 -8.87 1.19 5.27
N VAL A 105 -7.71 1.38 5.89
CA VAL A 105 -7.45 2.55 6.75
C VAL A 105 -7.57 3.84 5.96
N THR A 106 -6.98 3.88 4.77
CA THR A 106 -7.00 5.06 3.91
C THR A 106 -8.42 5.37 3.46
N ASP A 107 -9.18 4.35 3.07
CA ASP A 107 -10.57 4.51 2.63
C ASP A 107 -11.47 5.03 3.76
N GLU A 108 -11.29 4.55 4.98
CA GLU A 108 -12.04 5.06 6.14
C GLU A 108 -11.78 6.55 6.36
N LEU A 109 -10.53 6.99 6.20
CA LEU A 109 -10.17 8.40 6.36
C LEU A 109 -10.76 9.29 5.27
N GLU A 110 -10.81 8.79 4.04
CA GLU A 110 -11.31 9.57 2.90
C GLU A 110 -12.83 9.54 2.80
N GLY A 111 -13.45 8.45 3.25
CA GLY A 111 -14.87 8.19 3.04
C GLY A 111 -15.80 8.93 3.99
N ASP A 112 -15.35 9.34 5.17
CA ASP A 112 -16.22 9.90 6.19
C ASP A 112 -15.58 11.09 6.91
N LEU A 113 -15.93 12.30 6.46
CA LEU A 113 -15.48 13.55 7.08
C LEU A 113 -16.13 13.80 8.44
N SER A 114 -17.21 13.07 8.77
CA SER A 114 -17.89 13.16 10.07
C SER A 114 -17.34 12.14 11.07
N TYR A 115 -16.30 11.41 10.70
CA TYR A 115 -15.74 10.32 11.49
C TYR A 115 -15.25 10.85 12.84
N THR A 116 -15.81 10.33 13.94
CA THR A 116 -15.36 10.71 15.26
C THR A 116 -14.01 10.07 15.53
N GLY A 117 -13.12 10.82 16.16
CA GLY A 117 -11.78 10.34 16.44
C GLY A 117 -11.73 8.99 17.19
N ASP A 118 -12.74 8.71 18.00
CA ASP A 118 -12.79 7.48 18.80
C ASP A 118 -13.01 6.23 17.95
N GLU A 119 -13.93 6.27 16.98
CA GLU A 119 -14.18 5.15 16.09
C GLU A 119 -12.95 4.85 15.23
N PHE A 120 -12.37 5.90 14.67
CA PHE A 120 -11.17 5.75 13.86
C PHE A 120 -10.01 5.21 14.69
N LYS A 121 -9.85 5.72 15.91
CA LYS A 121 -8.81 5.27 16.83
C LYS A 121 -8.94 3.78 17.14
N ASN A 122 -10.17 3.30 17.35
CA ASN A 122 -10.43 1.88 17.61
C ASN A 122 -10.06 1.02 16.39
N SER A 123 -10.39 1.46 15.18
CA SER A 123 -10.02 0.75 13.95
C SER A 123 -8.51 0.66 13.80
N ILE A 124 -7.79 1.76 14.03
CA ILE A 124 -6.32 1.76 13.96
C ILE A 124 -5.73 0.84 15.02
N GLN A 125 -6.30 0.81 16.21
CA GLN A 125 -5.83 -0.08 17.27
C GLN A 125 -5.96 -1.55 16.87
N GLU A 126 -7.06 -1.93 16.21
CA GLU A 126 -7.25 -3.29 15.71
C GLU A 126 -6.20 -3.66 14.67
N TYR A 127 -5.95 -2.78 13.70
CA TYR A 127 -4.94 -3.02 12.68
C TYR A 127 -3.54 -3.12 13.28
N PHE A 128 -3.21 -2.22 14.21
CA PHE A 128 -1.91 -2.20 14.87
C PHE A 128 -1.65 -3.50 15.63
N ILE A 129 -2.62 -3.93 16.44
CA ILE A 129 -2.50 -5.16 17.22
C ILE A 129 -2.37 -6.38 16.30
N PHE A 130 -3.18 -6.43 15.25
CA PHE A 130 -3.12 -7.52 14.27
C PHE A 130 -1.72 -7.66 13.68
N HIS A 131 -1.11 -6.57 13.25
CA HIS A 131 0.20 -6.61 12.59
C HIS A 131 1.37 -6.78 13.54
N LEU A 132 1.23 -6.44 14.81
CA LEU A 132 2.25 -6.75 15.81
C LEU A 132 2.40 -8.25 16.05
N HIS A 133 1.30 -9.00 15.93
CA HIS A 133 1.26 -10.42 16.23
C HIS A 133 1.24 -11.33 15.01
N HIS A 134 1.24 -10.77 13.84
CA HIS A 134 1.22 -11.50 12.58
C HIS A 134 2.23 -10.94 11.60
#